data_30f6d6fab4ed323410c4687aed8b75ac
#
_entry.id   30f6d6fab4ed323410c4687aed8b75ac
#
_cell.length_a   1.000
_cell.length_b   1.000
_cell.length_c   1.000
_cell.angle_alpha   90.00
_cell.angle_beta   90.00
_cell.angle_gamma   90.00
#
_symmetry.space_group_name_H-M   'P 1'
#
loop_
_entity.id
_entity.type
_entity.pdbx_description
1 polymer ?
#
loop_
_entity_poly.entity_id
_entity_poly.type
_entity_poly.pdbx_seq_one_letter_code
_entity_poly.pdbx_strand_id
1 'polypeptide(L)'
;YQSNHEGDLVDRIQQAYFDGTEGIVINPAAYTHTSVAILDALKAVRLPAVEVHISDVKEREDFRQISYAGKACVKTIMGRGLKGYVDAIAFLVENKA
;
A
#
# COMPACT_ATOMS: atom_id res chain seq x y z
N TYR A 1 1.39 -11.91 1.02
CA TYR A 1 1.94 -12.05 -0.34
C TYR A 1 3.16 -11.17 -0.51
N GLN A 2 4.16 -11.65 -1.20
CA GLN A 2 5.37 -10.89 -1.46
C GLN A 2 5.87 -11.17 -2.88
N SER A 3 6.31 -10.13 -3.58
CA SER A 3 6.99 -10.26 -4.87
C SER A 3 7.89 -9.06 -5.09
N ASN A 4 8.97 -9.28 -5.83
CA ASN A 4 9.86 -8.22 -6.30
C ASN A 4 9.46 -7.68 -7.67
N HIS A 5 8.41 -8.23 -8.27
CA HIS A 5 7.99 -7.89 -9.63
C HIS A 5 6.72 -7.05 -9.59
N GLU A 6 6.78 -5.88 -10.21
CA GLU A 6 5.65 -4.95 -10.25
C GLU A 6 4.39 -5.59 -10.83
N GLY A 7 4.53 -6.35 -11.92
CA GLY A 7 3.41 -7.03 -12.55
C GLY A 7 2.71 -8.02 -11.61
N ASP A 8 3.47 -8.74 -10.80
CA ASP A 8 2.91 -9.67 -9.84
C ASP A 8 2.10 -8.93 -8.77
N LEU A 9 2.59 -7.77 -8.34
CA LEU A 9 1.88 -6.95 -7.35
C LEU A 9 0.57 -6.43 -7.93
N VAL A 10 0.58 -5.96 -9.17
CA VAL A 10 -0.62 -5.52 -9.87
C VAL A 10 -1.63 -6.66 -10.00
N ASP A 11 -1.16 -7.84 -10.40
CA ASP A 11 -2.02 -9.02 -10.54
C ASP A 11 -2.66 -9.40 -9.20
N ARG A 12 -1.88 -9.37 -8.12
CA ARG A 12 -2.40 -9.71 -6.79
C ARG A 12 -3.43 -8.70 -6.31
N ILE A 13 -3.21 -7.41 -6.56
CA ILE A 13 -4.19 -6.36 -6.23
C ILE A 13 -5.49 -6.60 -6.99
N GLN A 14 -5.40 -6.87 -8.28
CA GLN A 14 -6.57 -7.14 -9.11
C GLN A 14 -7.33 -8.38 -8.62
N GLN A 15 -6.62 -9.43 -8.23
CA GLN A 15 -7.23 -10.64 -7.71
C GLN A 15 -8.02 -10.37 -6.41
N ALA A 16 -7.57 -9.41 -5.59
CA ALA A 16 -8.26 -9.05 -4.36
C ALA A 16 -9.72 -8.61 -4.62
N TYR A 17 -9.97 -8.02 -5.78
CA TYR A 17 -11.34 -7.64 -6.16
C TYR A 17 -12.26 -8.86 -6.27
N PHE A 18 -11.73 -10.00 -6.69
CA PHE A 18 -12.52 -11.20 -6.99
C PHE A 18 -12.56 -12.22 -5.85
N ASP A 19 -11.65 -12.14 -4.88
CA ASP A 19 -11.48 -13.19 -3.88
C ASP A 19 -12.12 -12.90 -2.53
N GLY A 20 -12.91 -11.83 -2.42
CA GLY A 20 -13.58 -11.47 -1.18
C GLY A 20 -12.72 -10.66 -0.21
N THR A 21 -11.57 -10.20 -0.63
CA THR A 21 -10.71 -9.31 0.20
C THR A 21 -11.46 -8.02 0.53
N GLU A 22 -11.43 -7.62 1.79
CA GLU A 22 -12.14 -6.44 2.29
C GLU A 22 -11.25 -5.21 2.44
N GLY A 23 -9.93 -5.39 2.42
CA GLY A 23 -8.99 -4.29 2.53
C GLY A 23 -7.59 -4.76 2.17
N ILE A 24 -6.71 -3.80 1.91
CA ILE A 24 -5.34 -4.08 1.48
C ILE A 24 -4.38 -3.32 2.39
N VAL A 25 -3.35 -4.02 2.87
CA VAL A 25 -2.19 -3.40 3.48
C VAL A 25 -1.04 -3.62 2.52
N ILE A 26 -0.43 -2.54 2.05
CA ILE A 26 0.62 -2.63 1.04
C ILE A 26 1.88 -1.89 1.48
N ASN A 27 3.03 -2.58 1.36
CA ASN A 27 4.34 -1.95 1.41
C ASN A 27 4.93 -2.02 0.00
N PRO A 28 4.81 -0.95 -0.78
CA PRO A 28 5.28 -0.99 -2.17
C PRO A 28 6.80 -0.82 -2.31
N ALA A 29 7.50 -0.61 -1.21
CA ALA A 29 8.95 -0.41 -1.19
C ALA A 29 9.37 0.68 -2.20
N ALA A 30 10.37 0.43 -3.03
CA ALA A 30 10.84 1.41 -4.01
C ALA A 30 9.80 1.74 -5.09
N TYR A 31 8.87 0.84 -5.37
CA TYR A 31 7.79 1.12 -6.32
C TYR A 31 6.83 2.22 -5.84
N THR A 32 6.87 2.57 -4.56
CA THR A 32 6.14 3.71 -4.00
C THR A 32 6.36 4.98 -4.82
N HIS A 33 7.59 5.18 -5.26
CA HIS A 33 8.04 6.44 -5.86
C HIS A 33 8.04 6.42 -7.39
N THR A 34 7.66 5.30 -8.01
CA THR A 34 7.75 5.10 -9.45
C THR A 34 6.52 4.48 -10.09
N SER A 35 5.74 3.71 -9.35
CA SER A 35 4.71 2.86 -9.96
C SER A 35 3.35 3.53 -10.06
N VAL A 36 3.06 4.08 -11.22
CA VAL A 36 1.70 4.48 -11.58
C VAL A 36 0.83 3.23 -11.79
N ALA A 37 1.42 2.10 -12.20
CA ALA A 37 0.67 0.85 -12.39
C ALA A 37 0.06 0.36 -11.09
N ILE A 38 0.81 0.41 -9.97
CA ILE A 38 0.26 0.04 -8.67
C ILE A 38 -0.83 1.03 -8.23
N LEU A 39 -0.61 2.33 -8.42
CA LEU A 39 -1.62 3.35 -8.15
C LEU A 39 -2.92 3.04 -8.89
N ASP A 40 -2.83 2.77 -10.18
CA ASP A 40 -4.00 2.50 -11.00
C ASP A 40 -4.72 1.22 -10.58
N ALA A 41 -3.98 0.17 -10.22
CA ALA A 41 -4.56 -1.08 -9.74
C ALA A 41 -5.34 -0.87 -8.43
N LEU A 42 -4.76 -0.13 -7.49
CA LEU A 42 -5.43 0.17 -6.22
C LEU A 42 -6.70 0.99 -6.44
N LYS A 43 -6.67 1.96 -7.34
CA LYS A 43 -7.86 2.75 -7.67
C LYS A 43 -8.95 1.90 -8.34
N ALA A 44 -8.54 0.98 -9.22
CA ALA A 44 -9.48 0.16 -9.99
C ALA A 44 -10.28 -0.79 -9.10
N VAL A 45 -9.64 -1.40 -8.11
CA VAL A 45 -10.31 -2.36 -7.23
C VAL A 45 -11.21 -1.70 -6.18
N ARG A 46 -10.97 -0.44 -5.85
CA ARG A 46 -11.79 0.34 -4.90
C ARG A 46 -11.89 -0.27 -3.50
N LEU A 47 -10.92 -1.08 -3.12
CA LEU A 47 -10.83 -1.58 -1.76
C LEU A 47 -10.08 -0.57 -0.90
N PRO A 48 -10.44 -0.40 0.38
CA PRO A 48 -9.66 0.47 1.25
C PRO A 48 -8.26 -0.08 1.39
N ALA A 49 -7.26 0.76 1.17
CA ALA A 49 -5.85 0.38 1.22
C ALA A 49 -5.09 1.29 2.16
N VAL A 50 -4.18 0.70 2.92
CA VAL A 50 -3.26 1.43 3.79
C VAL A 50 -1.84 1.15 3.32
N GLU A 51 -1.09 2.22 3.10
CA GLU A 51 0.32 2.15 2.72
C GLU A 51 1.17 2.06 4.00
N VAL A 52 2.12 1.11 4.02
CA VAL A 52 3.03 0.93 5.17
C VAL A 52 4.47 1.00 4.69
N HIS A 53 5.29 1.74 5.43
CA HIS A 53 6.74 1.76 5.29
C HIS A 53 7.35 1.45 6.65
N ILE A 54 8.31 0.52 6.69
CA ILE A 54 8.98 0.11 7.93
C ILE A 54 9.80 1.28 8.50
N SER A 55 10.49 2.02 7.64
CA SER A 55 11.28 3.20 8.03
C SER A 55 10.51 4.49 7.79
N ASP A 56 11.01 5.59 8.37
CA ASP A 56 10.44 6.91 8.11
C ASP A 56 11.01 7.46 6.80
N VAL A 57 10.22 7.39 5.76
CA VAL A 57 10.61 7.82 4.41
C VAL A 57 10.84 9.33 4.34
N LYS A 58 10.25 10.11 5.24
CA LYS A 58 10.40 11.58 5.27
C LYS A 58 11.84 12.01 5.51
N GLU A 59 12.66 11.15 6.10
CA GLU A 59 14.07 11.40 6.37
C GLU A 59 14.99 10.96 5.23
N ARG A 60 14.41 10.47 4.14
CA ARG A 60 15.14 9.96 2.98
C ARG A 60 15.26 11.03 1.89
N GLU A 61 15.90 10.67 0.79
CA GLU A 61 16.16 11.59 -0.33
C GLU A 61 14.86 12.21 -0.88
N ASP A 62 14.98 13.39 -1.51
CA ASP A 62 13.83 14.16 -2.02
C ASP A 62 12.94 13.36 -2.96
N PHE A 63 13.52 12.52 -3.84
CA PHE A 63 12.72 11.74 -4.77
C PHE A 63 11.84 10.69 -4.08
N ARG A 64 12.12 10.38 -2.80
CA ARG A 64 11.31 9.45 -2.01
C ARG A 64 10.12 10.11 -1.32
N GLN A 65 9.95 11.41 -1.48
CA GLN A 65 8.85 12.14 -0.85
C GLN A 65 7.54 12.05 -1.63
N ILE A 66 7.59 11.55 -2.86
CA ILE A 66 6.39 11.33 -3.67
C ILE A 66 5.98 9.87 -3.54
N SER A 67 4.73 9.63 -3.16
CA SER A 67 4.14 8.29 -3.15
C SER A 67 3.00 8.23 -4.15
N TYR A 68 3.19 7.49 -5.23
CA TYR A 68 2.10 7.24 -6.17
C TYR A 68 1.05 6.30 -5.56
N ALA A 69 1.49 5.22 -4.91
CA ALA A 69 0.57 4.30 -4.24
C ALA A 69 -0.28 5.00 -3.18
N GLY A 70 0.32 5.91 -2.42
CA GLY A 70 -0.37 6.65 -1.36
C GLY A 70 -1.54 7.48 -1.85
N LYS A 71 -1.54 7.88 -3.12
CA LYS A 71 -2.65 8.64 -3.72
C LYS A 71 -3.93 7.82 -3.82
N ALA A 72 -3.83 6.49 -3.75
CA ALA A 72 -4.98 5.59 -3.75
C ALA A 72 -5.26 4.98 -2.37
N CYS A 73 -4.46 5.32 -1.36
CA CYS A 73 -4.59 4.78 -0.01
C CYS A 73 -5.33 5.76 0.89
N VAL A 74 -6.08 5.21 1.85
CA VAL A 74 -6.82 6.00 2.82
C VAL A 74 -5.94 6.48 3.97
N LYS A 75 -4.78 5.85 4.16
CA LYS A 75 -3.82 6.21 5.21
C LYS A 75 -2.44 5.72 4.84
N THR A 76 -1.43 6.44 5.33
CA THR A 76 -0.01 6.04 5.25
C THR A 76 0.55 5.93 6.66
N ILE A 77 1.25 4.82 6.93
CA ILE A 77 1.93 4.57 8.20
C ILE A 77 3.40 4.35 7.88
N MET A 78 4.29 5.05 8.59
CA MET A 78 5.73 4.91 8.38
C MET A 78 6.50 5.06 9.69
N GLY A 79 7.72 4.48 9.73
CA GLY A 79 8.62 4.65 10.85
C GLY A 79 8.27 3.82 12.07
N ARG A 80 7.41 2.83 11.97
CA ARG A 80 6.99 2.00 13.09
C ARG A 80 7.50 0.55 13.00
N GLY A 81 8.46 0.30 12.12
CA GLY A 81 8.96 -1.05 11.92
C GLY A 81 7.83 -2.00 11.53
N LEU A 82 7.91 -3.23 12.00
CA LEU A 82 6.91 -4.25 11.71
C LEU A 82 5.56 -3.98 12.38
N LYS A 83 5.53 -3.17 13.43
CA LYS A 83 4.27 -2.77 14.08
C LYS A 83 3.36 -1.99 13.14
N GLY A 84 3.92 -1.36 12.10
CA GLY A 84 3.15 -0.64 11.11
C GLY A 84 2.10 -1.51 10.42
N TYR A 85 2.40 -2.79 10.19
CA TYR A 85 1.43 -3.71 9.59
C TYR A 85 0.26 -3.98 10.54
N VAL A 86 0.54 -4.16 11.82
CA VAL A 86 -0.50 -4.37 12.83
C VAL A 86 -1.38 -3.13 12.95
N ASP A 87 -0.77 -1.95 12.97
CA ASP A 87 -1.48 -0.67 13.02
C ASP A 87 -2.39 -0.51 11.80
N ALA A 88 -1.92 -0.89 10.62
CA ALA A 88 -2.69 -0.80 9.38
C ALA A 88 -3.92 -1.72 9.40
N ILE A 89 -3.74 -2.95 9.85
CA ILE A 89 -4.85 -3.91 9.96
C ILE A 89 -5.88 -3.39 10.97
N ALA A 90 -5.43 -2.90 12.11
CA ALA A 90 -6.32 -2.34 13.12
C ALA A 90 -7.12 -1.15 12.55
N PHE A 91 -6.46 -0.26 11.83
CA PHE A 91 -7.13 0.87 11.19
C PHE A 91 -8.23 0.42 10.23
N LEU A 92 -7.95 -0.57 9.38
CA LEU A 92 -8.93 -1.07 8.43
C LEU A 92 -10.12 -1.72 9.13
N VAL A 93 -9.87 -2.49 10.19
CA VAL A 93 -10.94 -3.13 10.97
C VAL A 93 -11.82 -2.08 11.66
N GLU A 94 -11.22 -1.07 12.27
CA GLU A 94 -11.95 -0.02 13.00
C GLU A 94 -12.75 0.90 12.08
N ASN A 95 -12.30 1.04 10.83
CA ASN A 95 -12.93 1.94 9.85
C ASN A 95 -13.72 1.18 8.78
N LYS A 96 -14.06 -0.06 9.04
CA LYS A 96 -14.87 -0.86 8.14
C LYS A 96 -16.29 -0.30 8.08
N ALA A 97 -16.73 0.00 6.88
CA ALA A 97 -18.09 0.53 6.64
C ALA A 97 -19.13 -0.57 6.73
#